data_851f59f3345a3a40f8e474c682140225
#
_entry.id   851f59f3345a3a40f8e474c682140225
#
_cell.length_a   1.000
_cell.length_b   1.000
_cell.length_c   1.000
_cell.angle_alpha   90.00
_cell.angle_beta   90.00
_cell.angle_gamma   90.00
#
_symmetry.space_group_name_H-M   'P 1'
#
loop_
_entity.id
_entity.type
_entity.pdbx_description
1 polymer ?
#
loop_
_entity_poly.entity_id
_entity_poly.type
_entity_poly.pdbx_seq_one_letter_code
_entity_poly.pdbx_strand_id
1 'polypeptide(L)'
;DVVLSEDMIGLEDVVVTGYTTMKRKDITGSVSSISANRIERIPAYNITTALTGIAGIRMDGGSIRIRGTRSRNASNDPLIVLDGIPYDETLASINPGDIESIDVLKDASSTAIYGARGANGVILITTKQARQGKTTVTYDGFVGAGVNNRGSLDVMDADEYIAFQREASRAAGTWHSEADDAKAFFGIELANMGKVDNDWMGKYFNKKRLWTSHSLTISAATDKSAYKIAFNYKNEDSRYKNAGHDHFYLTADLSHKVLPFLKVGLSSRAYYIVKNDKPDMFNQFLHMSPLTQTRNEDGSYNVYPFGDPFVKNPYMNESDDVYKDKKIG
;
A
#
# COMPACT_ATOMS: atom_id res chain seq x y z
N ASP A 1 24.30 51.47 -14.27
CA ASP A 1 22.88 51.08 -14.15
C ASP A 1 22.82 49.69 -13.55
N VAL A 2 22.55 49.66 -12.23
CA VAL A 2 22.30 48.41 -11.51
C VAL A 2 20.83 48.09 -11.71
N VAL A 3 20.51 47.12 -12.56
CA VAL A 3 19.16 46.58 -12.70
C VAL A 3 18.97 45.65 -11.49
N LEU A 4 18.25 46.13 -10.50
CA LEU A 4 17.72 45.28 -9.43
C LEU A 4 16.66 44.38 -10.06
N SER A 5 16.98 43.10 -10.26
CA SER A 5 15.96 42.08 -10.48
C SER A 5 15.11 42.02 -9.21
N GLU A 6 13.79 42.13 -9.35
CA GLU A 6 12.86 41.83 -8.26
C GLU A 6 13.18 40.42 -7.78
N ASP A 7 13.69 40.35 -6.56
CA ASP A 7 13.81 39.10 -5.82
C ASP A 7 12.39 38.58 -5.69
N MET A 8 12.06 37.51 -6.43
CA MET A 8 10.79 36.82 -6.26
C MET A 8 10.78 36.32 -4.83
N ILE A 9 10.13 37.08 -3.95
CA ILE A 9 9.84 36.66 -2.59
C ILE A 9 9.18 35.32 -2.71
N GLY A 10 9.91 34.23 -2.40
CA GLY A 10 9.38 32.90 -2.39
C GLY A 10 8.12 32.91 -1.54
N LEU A 11 7.02 32.44 -2.10
CA LEU A 11 5.77 32.27 -1.37
C LEU A 11 6.14 31.59 -0.05
N GLU A 12 6.06 32.34 1.04
CA GLU A 12 6.33 31.79 2.38
C GLU A 12 5.42 30.59 2.56
N ASP A 13 6.00 29.41 2.75
CA ASP A 13 5.27 28.18 2.96
C ASP A 13 4.28 28.35 4.11
N VAL A 14 3.01 28.41 3.81
CA VAL A 14 1.93 28.55 4.76
C VAL A 14 1.41 27.15 5.07
N VAL A 15 1.44 26.79 6.34
CA VAL A 15 0.88 25.52 6.82
C VAL A 15 -0.51 25.79 7.37
N VAL A 16 -1.50 25.02 6.91
CA VAL A 16 -2.86 25.07 7.47
C VAL A 16 -2.85 24.30 8.79
N THR A 17 -2.79 25.02 9.90
CA THR A 17 -2.88 24.44 11.24
C THR A 17 -4.29 24.61 11.80
N GLY A 18 -5.06 23.53 11.84
CA GLY A 18 -6.42 23.56 12.35
C GLY A 18 -7.31 24.55 11.62
N TYR A 19 -7.92 25.48 12.36
CA TYR A 19 -8.83 26.50 11.83
C TYR A 19 -8.13 27.78 11.34
N THR A 20 -6.80 27.83 11.38
CA THR A 20 -6.01 29.00 10.99
C THR A 20 -4.86 28.61 10.08
N THR A 21 -4.53 29.48 9.16
CA THR A 21 -3.30 29.38 8.35
C THR A 21 -2.17 30.06 9.11
N MET A 22 -1.16 29.32 9.50
CA MET A 22 0.05 29.87 10.12
C MET A 22 1.23 29.78 9.15
N LYS A 23 2.09 30.79 9.19
CA LYS A 23 3.34 30.69 8.45
C LYS A 23 4.20 29.61 9.09
N ARG A 24 4.86 28.80 8.27
CA ARG A 24 5.73 27.71 8.74
C ARG A 24 6.78 28.16 9.76
N LYS A 25 7.28 29.38 9.61
CA LYS A 25 8.24 30.00 10.57
C LYS A 25 7.64 30.29 11.95
N ASP A 26 6.31 30.39 12.03
CA ASP A 26 5.61 30.72 13.28
C ASP A 26 5.22 29.46 14.08
N ILE A 27 5.48 28.27 13.51
CA ILE A 27 5.27 26.99 14.18
C ILE A 27 6.52 26.64 14.98
N THR A 28 6.46 26.84 16.29
CA THR A 28 7.58 26.63 17.21
C THR A 28 7.92 25.17 17.50
N GLY A 29 7.23 24.20 16.89
CA GLY A 29 7.40 22.76 17.09
C GLY A 29 8.25 22.07 16.01
N SER A 30 8.67 20.82 16.30
CA SER A 30 9.35 19.95 15.32
C SER A 30 8.35 19.48 14.26
N VAL A 31 8.33 20.17 13.12
CA VAL A 31 7.52 19.82 11.95
C VAL A 31 8.41 19.20 10.88
N SER A 32 8.00 18.07 10.35
CA SER A 32 8.63 17.47 9.15
C SER A 32 7.67 17.55 8.00
N SER A 33 8.11 18.12 6.88
CA SER A 33 7.26 18.33 5.69
C SER A 33 7.76 17.57 4.49
N ILE A 34 6.82 17.11 3.67
CA ILE A 34 7.05 16.59 2.33
C ILE A 34 6.28 17.46 1.35
N SER A 35 6.96 17.97 0.34
CA SER A 35 6.32 18.72 -0.75
C SER A 35 5.81 17.81 -1.85
N ALA A 36 4.88 18.33 -2.68
CA ALA A 36 4.35 17.66 -3.86
C ALA A 36 5.44 17.07 -4.76
N ASN A 37 6.50 17.84 -5.05
CA ASN A 37 7.62 17.39 -5.87
C ASN A 37 8.31 16.13 -5.36
N ARG A 38 8.36 15.94 -4.04
CA ARG A 38 8.92 14.73 -3.45
C ARG A 38 7.93 13.57 -3.53
N ILE A 39 6.64 13.83 -3.32
CA ILE A 39 5.58 12.83 -3.43
C ILE A 39 5.50 12.30 -4.86
N GLU A 40 5.55 13.18 -5.86
CA GLU A 40 5.49 12.84 -7.29
C GLU A 40 6.70 12.03 -7.77
N ARG A 41 7.89 12.26 -7.20
CA ARG A 41 9.12 11.51 -7.55
C ARG A 41 9.19 10.12 -6.92
N ILE A 42 8.46 9.90 -5.85
CA ILE A 42 8.34 8.56 -5.28
C ILE A 42 7.24 7.88 -6.11
N PRO A 43 7.51 6.73 -6.75
CA PRO A 43 6.45 5.93 -7.35
C PRO A 43 5.59 5.35 -6.23
N ALA A 44 5.00 6.24 -5.45
CA ALA A 44 4.20 5.92 -4.29
C ALA A 44 2.79 5.69 -4.78
N TYR A 45 2.44 4.46 -4.96
CA TYR A 45 1.07 4.06 -5.10
C TYR A 45 0.27 4.25 -3.79
N ASN A 46 0.94 4.60 -2.68
CA ASN A 46 0.34 4.80 -1.36
C ASN A 46 1.07 5.93 -0.61
N ILE A 47 0.30 6.85 -0.02
CA ILE A 47 0.81 7.93 0.83
C ILE A 47 1.69 7.37 1.96
N THR A 48 1.34 6.21 2.50
CA THR A 48 2.09 5.52 3.54
C THR A 48 3.54 5.29 3.15
N THR A 49 3.79 4.91 1.88
CA THR A 49 5.16 4.75 1.35
C THR A 49 5.90 6.08 1.28
N ALA A 50 5.21 7.18 0.95
CA ALA A 50 5.81 8.51 0.94
C ALA A 50 6.21 8.99 2.34
N LEU A 51 5.51 8.54 3.37
CA LEU A 51 5.80 8.84 4.77
C LEU A 51 6.97 8.03 5.33
N THR A 52 7.32 6.89 4.71
CA THR A 52 8.50 6.11 5.10
C THR A 52 9.77 6.93 4.83
N GLY A 53 10.67 6.98 5.79
CA GLY A 53 11.90 7.77 5.68
C GLY A 53 11.80 9.18 6.25
N ILE A 54 10.64 9.61 6.77
CA ILE A 54 10.55 10.81 7.59
C ILE A 54 11.07 10.50 9.00
N ALA A 55 12.01 11.31 9.49
CA ALA A 55 12.51 11.15 10.84
C ALA A 55 11.38 11.18 11.88
N GLY A 56 11.31 10.16 12.73
CA GLY A 56 10.30 10.02 13.79
C GLY A 56 8.98 9.38 13.36
N ILE A 57 8.85 8.96 12.10
CA ILE A 57 7.76 8.10 11.64
C ILE A 57 8.27 6.67 11.54
N ARG A 58 7.50 5.72 12.04
CA ARG A 58 7.72 4.29 11.92
C ARG A 58 6.47 3.61 11.40
N MET A 59 6.66 2.63 10.53
CA MET A 59 5.60 1.73 10.10
C MET A 59 5.64 0.48 10.97
N ASP A 60 4.50 0.12 11.52
CA ASP A 60 4.34 -1.04 12.39
C ASP A 60 3.07 -1.79 12.00
N GLY A 61 3.23 -2.97 11.37
CA GLY A 61 2.10 -3.80 10.93
C GLY A 61 1.12 -3.11 9.98
N GLY A 62 1.60 -2.14 9.14
CA GLY A 62 0.74 -1.35 8.26
C GLY A 62 0.18 -0.07 8.89
N SER A 63 0.34 0.12 10.21
CA SER A 63 -0.05 1.33 10.93
C SER A 63 1.11 2.32 11.04
N ILE A 64 0.79 3.61 11.02
CA ILE A 64 1.77 4.67 11.19
C ILE A 64 1.94 4.98 12.67
N ARG A 65 3.19 5.08 13.12
CA ARG A 65 3.53 5.48 14.48
C ARG A 65 4.42 6.72 14.45
N ILE A 66 4.08 7.71 15.25
CA ILE A 66 4.90 8.92 15.45
C ILE A 66 5.53 8.83 16.84
N ARG A 67 6.88 8.82 16.89
CA ARG A 67 7.68 8.70 18.13
C ARG A 67 7.38 7.45 18.97
N GLY A 68 6.92 6.37 18.32
CA GLY A 68 6.72 5.07 18.98
C GLY A 68 5.33 4.86 19.57
N THR A 69 5.20 3.80 20.36
CA THR A 69 3.93 3.36 20.98
C THR A 69 3.80 4.02 22.36
N ARG A 70 2.70 4.72 22.60
CA ARG A 70 2.42 5.40 23.89
C ARG A 70 1.41 4.65 24.75
N SER A 71 0.47 3.94 24.14
CA SER A 71 -0.56 3.20 24.85
C SER A 71 -0.52 1.73 24.49
N ARG A 72 -0.76 0.88 25.49
CA ARG A 72 -0.84 -0.57 25.31
C ARG A 72 -2.25 -1.02 24.89
N ASN A 73 -3.29 -0.28 25.32
CA ASN A 73 -4.69 -0.67 25.15
C ASN A 73 -5.51 0.31 24.29
N ALA A 74 -4.96 1.49 23.94
CA ALA A 74 -5.64 2.45 23.07
C ALA A 74 -4.91 2.54 21.72
N SER A 75 -5.61 3.06 20.69
CA SER A 75 -4.98 3.32 19.40
C SER A 75 -3.79 4.25 19.57
N ASN A 76 -2.71 3.91 18.88
CA ASN A 76 -1.50 4.73 18.77
C ASN A 76 -1.41 5.42 17.39
N ASP A 77 -2.48 5.37 16.59
CA ASP A 77 -2.49 5.99 15.28
C ASP A 77 -2.52 7.52 15.40
N PRO A 78 -1.78 8.25 14.55
CA PRO A 78 -1.82 9.69 14.53
C PRO A 78 -3.18 10.17 13.99
N LEU A 79 -3.58 11.38 14.39
CA LEU A 79 -4.72 12.05 13.79
C LEU A 79 -4.36 12.50 12.37
N ILE A 80 -5.20 12.15 11.41
CA ILE A 80 -5.10 12.66 10.04
C ILE A 80 -6.01 13.89 9.94
N VAL A 81 -5.48 14.95 9.35
CA VAL A 81 -6.23 16.19 9.06
C VAL A 81 -6.05 16.51 7.59
N LEU A 82 -7.14 16.54 6.86
CA LEU A 82 -7.16 16.81 5.43
C LEU A 82 -7.78 18.19 5.16
N ASP A 83 -7.01 19.10 4.59
CA ASP A 83 -7.40 20.50 4.35
C ASP A 83 -8.01 21.20 5.59
N GLY A 84 -7.46 20.89 6.78
CA GLY A 84 -7.90 21.47 8.06
C GLY A 84 -9.05 20.71 8.75
N ILE A 85 -9.61 19.68 8.14
CA ILE A 85 -10.72 18.90 8.70
C ILE A 85 -10.19 17.54 9.16
N PRO A 86 -10.50 17.07 10.39
CA PRO A 86 -10.18 15.73 10.82
C PRO A 86 -10.73 14.67 9.85
N TYR A 87 -9.89 13.74 9.48
CA TYR A 87 -10.19 12.72 8.49
C TYR A 87 -10.10 11.33 9.14
N ASP A 88 -11.23 10.69 9.29
CA ASP A 88 -11.36 9.43 10.04
C ASP A 88 -11.20 8.18 9.14
N GLU A 89 -11.04 8.37 7.82
CA GLU A 89 -10.79 7.30 6.86
C GLU A 89 -9.30 6.98 6.72
N THR A 90 -8.99 5.91 6.00
CA THR A 90 -7.62 5.47 5.78
C THR A 90 -6.88 6.37 4.80
N LEU A 91 -5.55 6.52 4.96
CA LEU A 91 -4.71 7.23 3.99
C LEU A 91 -4.78 6.67 2.56
N ALA A 92 -5.16 5.39 2.42
CA ALA A 92 -5.32 4.76 1.11
C ALA A 92 -6.49 5.33 0.30
N SER A 93 -7.46 6.00 0.96
CA SER A 93 -8.58 6.68 0.28
C SER A 93 -8.23 8.05 -0.28
N ILE A 94 -7.01 8.57 -0.03
CA ILE A 94 -6.52 9.83 -0.56
C ILE A 94 -5.57 9.54 -1.71
N ASN A 95 -5.83 10.16 -2.87
CA ASN A 95 -4.92 10.03 -4.01
C ASN A 95 -3.64 10.84 -3.79
N PRO A 96 -2.44 10.23 -3.86
CA PRO A 96 -1.18 10.96 -3.72
C PRO A 96 -1.00 12.11 -4.73
N GLY A 97 -1.54 11.96 -5.95
CA GLY A 97 -1.47 12.98 -7.00
C GLY A 97 -2.21 14.29 -6.65
N ASP A 98 -3.17 14.24 -5.72
CA ASP A 98 -3.92 15.42 -5.27
C ASP A 98 -3.22 16.20 -4.15
N ILE A 99 -2.11 15.71 -3.62
CA ILE A 99 -1.45 16.28 -2.44
C ILE A 99 -0.45 17.37 -2.85
N GLU A 100 -0.55 18.53 -2.21
CA GLU A 100 0.43 19.63 -2.30
C GLU A 100 1.54 19.46 -1.25
N SER A 101 1.15 19.16 0.01
CA SER A 101 2.11 18.91 1.09
C SER A 101 1.56 17.96 2.14
N ILE A 102 2.48 17.31 2.84
CA ILE A 102 2.19 16.56 4.05
C ILE A 102 3.11 17.10 5.14
N ASP A 103 2.52 17.59 6.23
CA ASP A 103 3.22 18.08 7.39
C ASP A 103 2.94 17.21 8.60
N VAL A 104 3.99 16.78 9.28
CA VAL A 104 3.90 15.88 10.43
C VAL A 104 4.25 16.64 11.69
N LEU A 105 3.23 16.85 12.53
CA LEU A 105 3.36 17.49 13.85
C LEU A 105 3.67 16.43 14.90
N LYS A 106 4.85 16.54 15.51
CA LYS A 106 5.35 15.51 16.42
C LYS A 106 5.32 15.96 17.89
N ASP A 107 5.35 17.27 18.12
CA ASP A 107 5.46 17.83 19.46
C ASP A 107 4.10 18.22 20.06
N ALA A 108 4.00 18.15 21.39
CA ALA A 108 2.77 18.47 22.09
C ALA A 108 2.33 19.93 21.88
N SER A 109 3.27 20.87 21.72
CA SER A 109 2.97 22.26 21.43
C SER A 109 2.29 22.46 20.08
N SER A 110 2.76 21.77 19.04
CA SER A 110 2.19 21.86 17.69
C SER A 110 0.89 21.08 17.54
N THR A 111 0.66 20.06 18.38
CA THR A 111 -0.56 19.23 18.34
C THR A 111 -1.64 19.71 19.33
N ALA A 112 -1.35 20.68 20.20
CA ALA A 112 -2.25 21.14 21.26
C ALA A 112 -3.64 21.61 20.75
N ILE A 113 -3.68 22.24 19.58
CA ILE A 113 -4.94 22.70 18.94
C ILE A 113 -5.91 21.56 18.61
N TYR A 114 -5.41 20.33 18.50
CA TYR A 114 -6.21 19.14 18.23
C TYR A 114 -6.63 18.38 19.49
N GLY A 115 -6.26 18.91 20.68
CA GLY A 115 -6.61 18.33 21.97
C GLY A 115 -6.14 16.89 22.14
N ALA A 116 -6.96 16.08 22.81
CA ALA A 116 -6.64 14.67 23.07
C ALA A 116 -6.46 13.82 21.79
N ARG A 117 -7.13 14.16 20.70
CA ARG A 117 -6.98 13.47 19.41
C ARG A 117 -5.59 13.63 18.81
N GLY A 118 -4.88 14.75 19.12
CA GLY A 118 -3.51 15.02 18.67
C GLY A 118 -2.42 14.34 19.51
N ALA A 119 -2.76 13.61 20.58
CA ALA A 119 -1.79 13.05 21.52
C ALA A 119 -0.76 12.12 20.87
N ASN A 120 -1.13 11.38 19.86
CA ASN A 120 -0.24 10.46 19.12
C ASN A 120 0.50 11.13 17.93
N GLY A 121 0.40 12.46 17.81
CA GLY A 121 0.87 13.24 16.68
C GLY A 121 -0.24 13.50 15.66
N VAL A 122 0.02 14.42 14.74
CA VAL A 122 -0.92 14.82 13.71
C VAL A 122 -0.24 14.82 12.35
N ILE A 123 -0.91 14.26 11.36
CA ILE A 123 -0.51 14.31 9.94
C ILE A 123 -1.44 15.28 9.24
N LEU A 124 -0.92 16.42 8.85
CA LEU A 124 -1.65 17.42 8.07
C LEU A 124 -1.42 17.14 6.59
N ILE A 125 -2.49 16.98 5.85
CA ILE A 125 -2.45 16.81 4.40
C ILE A 125 -3.13 18.01 3.78
N THR A 126 -2.38 18.72 2.94
CA THR A 126 -2.91 19.83 2.16
C THR A 126 -3.02 19.40 0.71
N THR A 127 -4.20 19.58 0.11
CA THR A 127 -4.41 19.22 -1.28
C THR A 127 -4.10 20.38 -2.23
N LYS A 128 -3.74 20.05 -3.47
CA LYS A 128 -3.51 21.03 -4.54
C LYS A 128 -4.76 21.84 -4.78
N GLN A 129 -4.65 23.15 -4.71
CA GLN A 129 -5.73 24.11 -4.95
C GLN A 129 -5.70 24.61 -6.39
N ALA A 130 -6.87 25.05 -6.89
CA ALA A 130 -6.94 25.73 -8.18
C ALA A 130 -6.17 27.07 -8.13
N ARG A 131 -5.31 27.29 -9.12
CA ARG A 131 -4.53 28.54 -9.26
C ARG A 131 -5.27 29.53 -10.14
N GLN A 132 -5.13 30.82 -9.84
CA GLN A 132 -5.69 31.88 -10.68
C GLN A 132 -5.17 31.81 -12.12
N GLY A 133 -6.07 31.96 -13.08
CA GLY A 133 -5.73 31.90 -14.49
C GLY A 133 -6.80 31.22 -15.33
N LYS A 134 -6.38 30.79 -16.52
CA LYS A 134 -7.22 30.03 -17.44
C LYS A 134 -7.52 28.65 -16.89
N THR A 135 -8.64 28.08 -17.31
CA THR A 135 -8.95 26.67 -17.04
C THR A 135 -7.82 25.79 -17.50
N THR A 136 -7.33 24.99 -16.60
CA THR A 136 -6.26 24.01 -16.83
C THR A 136 -6.85 22.62 -16.77
N VAL A 137 -6.53 21.81 -17.77
CA VAL A 137 -6.81 20.38 -17.81
C VAL A 137 -5.47 19.66 -17.72
N THR A 138 -5.29 18.87 -16.68
CA THR A 138 -4.06 18.12 -16.45
C THR A 138 -4.38 16.63 -16.47
N TYR A 139 -3.60 15.88 -17.22
CA TYR A 139 -3.62 14.42 -17.18
C TYR A 139 -2.25 13.90 -16.74
N ASP A 140 -2.25 13.10 -15.68
CA ASP A 140 -1.07 12.40 -15.19
C ASP A 140 -1.30 10.90 -15.30
N GLY A 141 -0.41 10.21 -16.01
CA GLY A 141 -0.46 8.78 -16.20
C GLY A 141 0.82 8.12 -15.72
N PHE A 142 0.69 7.01 -15.03
CA PHE A 142 1.81 6.22 -14.55
C PHE A 142 1.57 4.74 -14.80
N VAL A 143 2.58 4.05 -15.31
CA VAL A 143 2.61 2.58 -15.42
C VAL A 143 3.89 2.08 -14.78
N GLY A 144 3.76 1.19 -13.84
CA GLY A 144 4.87 0.55 -13.15
C GLY A 144 4.84 -0.96 -13.29
N ALA A 145 6.01 -1.55 -13.32
CA ALA A 145 6.17 -2.99 -13.29
C ALA A 145 7.14 -3.38 -12.17
N GLY A 146 6.73 -4.33 -11.35
CA GLY A 146 7.57 -4.92 -10.33
C GLY A 146 7.82 -6.39 -10.60
N VAL A 147 9.01 -6.84 -10.29
CA VAL A 147 9.34 -8.26 -10.28
C VAL A 147 9.28 -8.72 -8.83
N ASN A 148 8.55 -9.79 -8.56
CA ASN A 148 8.68 -10.46 -7.29
C ASN A 148 10.06 -11.10 -7.24
N ASN A 149 10.95 -10.43 -6.55
CA ASN A 149 12.19 -11.05 -6.18
C ASN A 149 11.87 -12.05 -5.05
N ARG A 150 11.96 -13.36 -5.33
CA ARG A 150 11.85 -14.41 -4.32
C ARG A 150 12.90 -14.24 -3.21
N GLY A 151 13.85 -13.33 -3.43
CA GLY A 151 14.92 -13.01 -2.50
C GLY A 151 15.78 -14.23 -2.19
N SER A 152 15.94 -14.48 -0.91
CA SER A 152 16.68 -15.61 -0.37
C SER A 152 15.84 -16.87 -0.14
N LEU A 153 14.57 -16.91 -0.59
CA LEU A 153 13.75 -18.12 -0.50
C LEU A 153 13.99 -18.99 -1.73
N ASP A 154 15.15 -19.63 -1.71
CA ASP A 154 15.43 -20.74 -2.57
C ASP A 154 14.82 -21.97 -1.91
N VAL A 155 13.71 -22.46 -2.46
CA VAL A 155 13.08 -23.67 -2.00
C VAL A 155 13.71 -24.86 -2.71
N MET A 156 13.86 -25.97 -2.00
CA MET A 156 14.45 -27.18 -2.55
C MET A 156 13.68 -27.66 -3.78
N ASP A 157 14.39 -28.00 -4.82
CA ASP A 157 13.86 -28.81 -5.91
C ASP A 157 13.68 -30.29 -5.49
N ALA A 158 13.20 -31.13 -6.39
CA ALA A 158 12.93 -32.53 -6.09
C ALA A 158 14.20 -33.30 -5.68
N ASP A 159 15.33 -33.05 -6.33
CA ASP A 159 16.59 -33.75 -6.08
C ASP A 159 17.22 -33.31 -4.76
N GLU A 160 17.20 -32.00 -4.49
CA GLU A 160 17.66 -31.43 -3.22
C GLU A 160 16.80 -31.92 -2.03
N TYR A 161 15.48 -31.96 -2.23
CA TYR A 161 14.55 -32.47 -1.21
C TYR A 161 14.78 -33.96 -0.91
N ILE A 162 14.98 -34.78 -1.94
CA ILE A 162 15.30 -36.21 -1.79
C ILE A 162 16.62 -36.38 -1.01
N ALA A 163 17.65 -35.63 -1.39
CA ALA A 163 18.95 -35.66 -0.73
C ALA A 163 18.84 -35.27 0.76
N PHE A 164 18.09 -34.19 1.02
CA PHE A 164 17.83 -33.69 2.39
C PHE A 164 17.10 -34.74 3.25
N GLN A 165 16.00 -35.32 2.75
CA GLN A 165 15.21 -36.30 3.47
C GLN A 165 16.00 -37.60 3.76
N ARG A 166 16.79 -38.08 2.78
CA ARG A 166 17.69 -39.20 2.95
C ARG A 166 18.74 -38.94 4.05
N GLU A 167 19.34 -37.73 4.02
CA GLU A 167 20.33 -37.34 5.04
C GLU A 167 19.71 -37.21 6.45
N ALA A 168 18.53 -36.56 6.54
CA ALA A 168 17.79 -36.47 7.81
C ALA A 168 17.45 -37.85 8.37
N SER A 169 17.00 -38.78 7.52
CA SER A 169 16.68 -40.16 7.91
C SER A 169 17.92 -40.97 8.23
N ARG A 170 19.06 -40.72 7.59
CA ARG A 170 20.36 -41.31 7.93
C ARG A 170 20.82 -40.85 9.30
N ALA A 171 20.70 -39.56 9.59
CA ALA A 171 21.04 -39.03 10.93
C ALA A 171 20.16 -39.60 12.04
N ALA A 172 18.89 -39.91 11.73
CA ALA A 172 17.96 -40.58 12.63
C ALA A 172 18.19 -42.10 12.73
N GLY A 173 19.11 -42.67 11.94
CA GLY A 173 19.42 -44.12 11.95
C GLY A 173 18.35 -44.98 11.27
N THR A 174 17.47 -44.41 10.47
CA THR A 174 16.36 -45.10 9.80
C THR A 174 16.63 -45.41 8.33
N TRP A 175 17.55 -44.66 7.68
CA TRP A 175 17.91 -44.82 6.28
C TRP A 175 19.39 -45.25 6.13
N HIS A 176 19.65 -46.34 5.40
CA HIS A 176 21.01 -46.85 5.15
C HIS A 176 21.30 -46.97 3.64
N SER A 177 20.26 -47.16 2.85
CA SER A 177 20.36 -47.31 1.40
C SER A 177 19.01 -46.92 0.74
N GLU A 178 18.98 -46.84 -0.59
CA GLU A 178 17.75 -46.54 -1.35
C GLU A 178 16.62 -47.57 -1.09
N ALA A 179 16.92 -48.77 -0.64
CA ALA A 179 15.92 -49.74 -0.21
C ALA A 179 15.11 -49.26 1.00
N ASP A 180 15.62 -48.28 1.75
CA ASP A 180 14.96 -47.68 2.91
C ASP A 180 14.13 -46.44 2.57
N ASP A 181 14.05 -46.05 1.29
CA ASP A 181 13.33 -44.84 0.88
C ASP A 181 11.84 -44.84 1.31
N ALA A 182 11.22 -46.01 1.41
CA ALA A 182 9.86 -46.13 1.92
C ALA A 182 9.72 -45.75 3.40
N LYS A 183 10.82 -45.61 4.14
CA LYS A 183 10.83 -45.11 5.53
C LYS A 183 11.05 -43.60 5.62
N ALA A 184 11.65 -43.03 4.58
CA ALA A 184 11.99 -41.59 4.52
C ALA A 184 10.90 -40.74 3.83
N PHE A 185 10.11 -41.35 2.96
CA PHE A 185 9.14 -40.66 2.12
C PHE A 185 7.72 -41.24 2.26
N PHE A 186 6.72 -40.37 2.13
CA PHE A 186 5.33 -40.85 2.01
C PHE A 186 5.15 -41.66 0.72
N GLY A 187 4.18 -42.57 0.70
CA GLY A 187 3.97 -43.46 -0.45
C GLY A 187 3.78 -42.74 -1.80
N ILE A 188 3.10 -41.58 -1.80
CA ILE A 188 2.92 -40.74 -3.00
C ILE A 188 4.24 -40.12 -3.43
N GLU A 189 5.05 -39.61 -2.50
CA GLU A 189 6.35 -39.02 -2.80
C GLU A 189 7.30 -40.06 -3.41
N LEU A 190 7.31 -41.26 -2.81
CA LEU A 190 8.09 -42.37 -3.33
C LEU A 190 7.69 -42.77 -4.77
N ALA A 191 6.39 -42.77 -5.06
CA ALA A 191 5.87 -43.07 -6.39
C ALA A 191 6.21 -42.00 -7.44
N ASN A 192 6.43 -40.79 -7.00
CA ASN A 192 6.69 -39.60 -7.82
C ASN A 192 8.20 -39.28 -7.99
N MET A 193 9.08 -39.95 -7.25
CA MET A 193 10.52 -39.78 -7.38
C MET A 193 11.01 -39.91 -8.81
N GLY A 194 11.82 -38.94 -9.28
CA GLY A 194 12.31 -38.89 -10.65
C GLY A 194 11.24 -38.57 -11.71
N LYS A 195 10.00 -38.31 -11.33
CA LYS A 195 8.89 -38.00 -12.24
C LYS A 195 8.29 -36.64 -12.02
N VAL A 196 8.33 -36.14 -10.78
CA VAL A 196 7.67 -34.91 -10.36
C VAL A 196 8.69 -33.99 -9.72
N ASP A 197 8.75 -32.76 -10.22
CA ASP A 197 9.44 -31.63 -9.60
C ASP A 197 8.51 -30.43 -9.69
N ASN A 198 7.84 -30.13 -8.59
CA ASN A 198 6.78 -29.14 -8.56
C ASN A 198 7.17 -27.92 -7.73
N ASP A 199 7.42 -26.79 -8.41
CA ASP A 199 7.65 -25.51 -7.76
C ASP A 199 6.31 -24.93 -7.24
N TRP A 200 5.92 -25.33 -6.04
CA TRP A 200 4.72 -24.84 -5.36
C TRP A 200 4.76 -23.33 -5.13
N MET A 201 5.90 -22.81 -4.68
CA MET A 201 6.06 -21.38 -4.40
C MET A 201 6.01 -20.52 -5.66
N GLY A 202 6.60 -21.00 -6.76
CA GLY A 202 6.58 -20.27 -8.02
C GLY A 202 5.22 -20.21 -8.68
N LYS A 203 4.35 -21.15 -8.35
CA LYS A 203 2.97 -21.13 -8.82
C LYS A 203 2.09 -20.19 -7.98
N TYR A 204 2.45 -19.91 -6.72
CA TYR A 204 1.71 -19.04 -5.82
C TYR A 204 1.93 -17.56 -6.09
N PHE A 205 3.15 -17.16 -6.45
CA PHE A 205 3.48 -15.77 -6.69
C PHE A 205 3.31 -15.35 -8.14
N ASN A 206 2.92 -14.10 -8.35
CA ASN A 206 3.06 -13.44 -9.64
C ASN A 206 4.55 -13.23 -9.95
N LYS A 207 5.00 -13.65 -11.13
CA LYS A 207 6.36 -13.35 -11.59
C LYS A 207 6.55 -11.85 -11.85
N LYS A 208 5.51 -11.19 -12.36
CA LYS A 208 5.47 -9.76 -12.65
C LYS A 208 4.20 -9.17 -12.05
N ARG A 209 4.31 -7.97 -11.52
CA ARG A 209 3.20 -7.16 -11.04
C ARG A 209 3.13 -5.90 -11.87
N LEU A 210 1.95 -5.55 -12.29
CA LEU A 210 1.68 -4.29 -12.94
C LEU A 210 0.87 -3.40 -12.01
N TRP A 211 1.13 -2.13 -12.08
CA TRP A 211 0.26 -1.11 -11.49
C TRP A 211 0.15 0.05 -12.44
N THR A 212 -1.04 0.59 -12.52
CA THR A 212 -1.33 1.75 -13.34
C THR A 212 -2.03 2.81 -12.51
N SER A 213 -1.79 4.05 -12.84
CA SER A 213 -2.49 5.18 -12.24
C SER A 213 -2.79 6.21 -13.31
N HIS A 214 -4.03 6.69 -13.34
CA HIS A 214 -4.50 7.69 -14.28
C HIS A 214 -5.24 8.77 -13.51
N SER A 215 -4.83 10.01 -13.65
CA SER A 215 -5.42 11.17 -12.99
C SER A 215 -5.79 12.22 -14.03
N LEU A 216 -7.04 12.62 -14.04
CA LEU A 216 -7.55 13.72 -14.86
C LEU A 216 -8.06 14.80 -13.94
N THR A 217 -7.46 15.99 -14.00
CA THR A 217 -7.83 17.13 -13.16
C THR A 217 -8.21 18.31 -14.02
N ILE A 218 -9.36 18.91 -13.74
CA ILE A 218 -9.82 20.17 -14.35
C ILE A 218 -9.89 21.21 -13.24
N SER A 219 -9.20 22.32 -13.39
CA SER A 219 -9.19 23.37 -12.39
C SER A 219 -9.11 24.76 -13.00
N ALA A 220 -9.76 25.71 -12.34
CA ALA A 220 -9.60 27.12 -12.62
C ALA A 220 -9.92 27.95 -11.38
N ALA A 221 -9.34 29.13 -11.30
CA ALA A 221 -9.70 30.11 -10.32
C ALA A 221 -9.71 31.51 -10.92
N THR A 222 -10.62 32.31 -10.41
CA THR A 222 -10.73 33.75 -10.63
C THR A 222 -10.64 34.45 -9.27
N ASP A 223 -10.71 35.75 -9.25
CA ASP A 223 -10.74 36.53 -7.98
C ASP A 223 -11.94 36.18 -7.09
N LYS A 224 -13.03 35.70 -7.69
CA LYS A 224 -14.27 35.37 -6.96
C LYS A 224 -14.56 33.88 -6.82
N SER A 225 -14.14 33.08 -7.78
CA SER A 225 -14.52 31.66 -7.83
C SER A 225 -13.31 30.79 -8.07
N ALA A 226 -13.28 29.64 -7.43
CA ALA A 226 -12.32 28.59 -7.74
C ALA A 226 -13.04 27.24 -7.80
N TYR A 227 -12.63 26.41 -8.75
CA TYR A 227 -13.09 25.03 -8.83
C TYR A 227 -11.96 24.09 -9.22
N LYS A 228 -12.01 22.89 -8.67
CA LYS A 228 -11.18 21.77 -9.04
C LYS A 228 -12.04 20.52 -9.04
N ILE A 229 -12.00 19.79 -10.13
CA ILE A 229 -12.62 18.46 -10.24
C ILE A 229 -11.52 17.50 -10.69
N ALA A 230 -11.32 16.44 -9.94
CA ALA A 230 -10.32 15.43 -10.27
C ALA A 230 -10.96 14.04 -10.24
N PHE A 231 -10.68 13.27 -11.28
CA PHE A 231 -10.99 11.83 -11.34
C PHE A 231 -9.68 11.06 -11.39
N ASN A 232 -9.57 10.04 -10.52
CA ASN A 232 -8.38 9.21 -10.44
C ASN A 232 -8.80 7.74 -10.47
N TYR A 233 -8.11 6.99 -11.30
CA TYR A 233 -8.17 5.53 -11.34
C TYR A 233 -6.80 4.97 -11.05
N LYS A 234 -6.75 3.95 -10.21
CA LYS A 234 -5.53 3.24 -9.88
C LYS A 234 -5.82 1.75 -9.80
N ASN A 235 -5.01 0.97 -10.50
CA ASN A 235 -4.98 -0.48 -10.39
C ASN A 235 -3.65 -0.93 -9.81
N GLU A 236 -3.68 -1.93 -8.96
CA GLU A 236 -2.51 -2.49 -8.30
C GLU A 236 -2.60 -4.02 -8.24
N ASP A 237 -1.75 -4.70 -9.00
CA ASP A 237 -1.60 -6.14 -8.88
C ASP A 237 -0.90 -6.51 -7.57
N SER A 238 -1.43 -7.50 -6.89
CA SER A 238 -0.78 -8.09 -5.73
C SER A 238 0.43 -8.95 -6.11
N ARG A 239 1.28 -9.24 -5.13
CA ARG A 239 2.30 -10.28 -5.28
C ARG A 239 1.72 -11.69 -5.47
N TYR A 240 0.51 -11.92 -5.03
CA TYR A 240 -0.22 -13.19 -5.20
C TYR A 240 -0.99 -13.17 -6.52
N LYS A 241 -1.04 -14.33 -7.19
CA LYS A 241 -1.85 -14.45 -8.42
C LYS A 241 -3.32 -14.19 -8.17
N ASN A 242 -3.98 -13.56 -9.15
CA ASN A 242 -5.40 -13.24 -9.11
C ASN A 242 -5.84 -12.40 -7.90
N ALA A 243 -4.93 -11.68 -7.28
CA ALA A 243 -5.20 -10.71 -6.24
C ALA A 243 -4.76 -9.33 -6.67
N GLY A 244 -5.46 -8.29 -6.21
CA GLY A 244 -5.17 -6.92 -6.57
C GLY A 244 -6.28 -5.97 -6.15
N HIS A 245 -6.03 -4.69 -6.36
CA HIS A 245 -6.96 -3.64 -5.93
C HIS A 245 -7.19 -2.64 -7.06
N ASP A 246 -8.46 -2.28 -7.27
CA ASP A 246 -8.87 -1.19 -8.12
C ASP A 246 -9.41 -0.05 -7.25
N HIS A 247 -8.91 1.15 -7.47
CA HIS A 247 -9.30 2.34 -6.73
C HIS A 247 -9.81 3.40 -7.70
N PHE A 248 -10.97 3.94 -7.42
CA PHE A 248 -11.57 5.05 -8.13
C PHE A 248 -11.79 6.19 -7.16
N TYR A 249 -11.38 7.40 -7.49
CA TYR A 249 -11.55 8.58 -6.67
C TYR A 249 -12.16 9.70 -7.50
N LEU A 250 -13.09 10.41 -6.89
CA LEU A 250 -13.66 11.63 -7.42
C LEU A 250 -13.54 12.72 -6.36
N THR A 251 -12.86 13.80 -6.70
CA THR A 251 -12.72 14.98 -5.85
C THR A 251 -13.37 16.17 -6.53
N ALA A 252 -14.16 16.93 -5.80
CA ALA A 252 -14.76 18.18 -6.27
C ALA A 252 -14.62 19.25 -5.19
N ASP A 253 -13.80 20.26 -5.46
CA ASP A 253 -13.61 21.42 -4.61
C ASP A 253 -14.12 22.66 -5.35
N LEU A 254 -15.13 23.30 -4.78
CA LEU A 254 -15.78 24.49 -5.33
C LEU A 254 -15.75 25.57 -4.28
N SER A 255 -15.44 26.79 -4.66
CA SER A 255 -15.56 27.93 -3.75
C SER A 255 -15.94 29.20 -4.50
N HIS A 256 -16.75 30.02 -3.84
CA HIS A 256 -17.19 31.30 -4.39
C HIS A 256 -17.22 32.38 -3.32
N LYS A 257 -16.65 33.53 -3.63
CA LYS A 257 -16.67 34.72 -2.79
C LYS A 257 -17.94 35.52 -3.10
N VAL A 258 -18.97 35.29 -2.32
CA VAL A 258 -20.30 35.91 -2.50
C VAL A 258 -20.23 37.40 -2.18
N LEU A 259 -19.56 37.75 -1.08
CA LEU A 259 -19.32 39.10 -0.59
C LEU A 259 -17.84 39.26 -0.23
N PRO A 260 -17.31 40.50 -0.11
CA PRO A 260 -15.92 40.72 0.28
C PRO A 260 -15.50 39.96 1.59
N PHE A 261 -16.47 39.77 2.49
CA PHE A 261 -16.29 39.12 3.77
C PHE A 261 -16.90 37.72 3.84
N LEU A 262 -17.56 37.23 2.76
CA LEU A 262 -18.26 35.93 2.76
C LEU A 262 -17.78 35.06 1.60
N LYS A 263 -17.07 33.98 1.91
CA LYS A 263 -16.69 32.90 0.99
C LYS A 263 -17.50 31.65 1.33
N VAL A 264 -18.15 31.08 0.33
CA VAL A 264 -18.87 29.80 0.45
C VAL A 264 -18.09 28.75 -0.35
N GLY A 265 -17.99 27.55 0.18
CA GLY A 265 -17.29 26.45 -0.49
C GLY A 265 -17.96 25.11 -0.24
N LEU A 266 -17.73 24.21 -1.18
CA LEU A 266 -18.08 22.80 -1.10
C LEU A 266 -16.82 22.01 -1.44
N SER A 267 -16.45 21.08 -0.54
CA SER A 267 -15.42 20.08 -0.80
C SER A 267 -16.04 18.71 -0.64
N SER A 268 -15.98 17.93 -1.70
CA SER A 268 -16.55 16.58 -1.73
C SER A 268 -15.49 15.61 -2.24
N ARG A 269 -15.39 14.47 -1.58
CA ARG A 269 -14.54 13.37 -1.97
C ARG A 269 -15.36 12.09 -1.94
N ALA A 270 -15.37 11.39 -3.05
CA ALA A 270 -15.98 10.07 -3.14
C ALA A 270 -14.94 9.07 -3.60
N TYR A 271 -15.01 7.86 -3.10
CA TYR A 271 -14.15 6.78 -3.54
C TYR A 271 -14.91 5.47 -3.68
N TYR A 272 -14.41 4.64 -4.57
CA TYR A 272 -14.87 3.27 -4.73
C TYR A 272 -13.65 2.38 -4.87
N ILE A 273 -13.53 1.40 -3.97
CA ILE A 273 -12.38 0.48 -3.92
C ILE A 273 -12.91 -0.94 -4.07
N VAL A 274 -12.37 -1.65 -5.04
CA VAL A 274 -12.59 -3.09 -5.22
C VAL A 274 -11.31 -3.79 -4.81
N LYS A 275 -11.39 -4.61 -3.77
CA LYS A 275 -10.29 -5.43 -3.29
C LYS A 275 -10.56 -6.88 -3.64
N ASN A 276 -9.63 -7.50 -4.33
CA ASN A 276 -9.55 -8.93 -4.51
C ASN A 276 -8.41 -9.43 -3.60
N ASP A 277 -8.72 -9.62 -2.33
CA ASP A 277 -7.74 -10.11 -1.38
C ASP A 277 -7.76 -11.65 -1.36
N LYS A 278 -6.58 -12.25 -1.27
CA LYS A 278 -6.44 -13.67 -1.01
C LYS A 278 -5.87 -13.87 0.39
N PRO A 279 -6.29 -14.94 1.09
CA PRO A 279 -5.69 -15.28 2.36
C PRO A 279 -4.20 -15.52 2.18
N ASP A 280 -3.42 -15.16 3.20
CA ASP A 280 -1.99 -15.47 3.20
C ASP A 280 -1.80 -16.96 3.45
N MET A 281 -1.46 -17.67 2.39
CA MET A 281 -1.22 -19.11 2.39
C MET A 281 0.27 -19.45 2.25
N PHE A 282 1.15 -18.45 2.45
CA PHE A 282 2.58 -18.59 2.26
C PHE A 282 3.15 -19.82 2.97
N ASN A 283 2.83 -20.01 4.26
CA ASN A 283 3.30 -21.14 5.01
C ASN A 283 2.78 -22.48 4.47
N GLN A 284 1.56 -22.54 3.97
CA GLN A 284 0.99 -23.76 3.41
C GLN A 284 1.74 -24.16 2.14
N PHE A 285 2.00 -23.20 1.24
CA PHE A 285 2.79 -23.46 0.03
C PHE A 285 4.24 -23.83 0.34
N LEU A 286 4.83 -23.22 1.38
CA LEU A 286 6.22 -23.48 1.80
C LEU A 286 6.42 -24.93 2.31
N HIS A 287 5.39 -25.51 2.92
CA HIS A 287 5.46 -26.88 3.47
C HIS A 287 5.08 -27.97 2.46
N MET A 288 4.73 -27.57 1.22
CA MET A 288 4.42 -28.56 0.20
C MET A 288 5.69 -29.19 -0.36
N SER A 289 5.69 -30.54 -0.45
CA SER A 289 6.81 -31.26 -1.04
C SER A 289 6.86 -31.09 -2.58
N PRO A 290 8.05 -30.88 -3.15
CA PRO A 290 8.22 -30.81 -4.60
C PRO A 290 7.87 -32.12 -5.31
N LEU A 291 7.82 -33.24 -4.60
CA LEU A 291 7.41 -34.55 -5.14
C LEU A 291 5.90 -34.74 -5.21
N THR A 292 5.10 -33.72 -4.88
CA THR A 292 3.63 -33.80 -4.92
C THR A 292 3.05 -32.98 -6.06
N GLN A 293 1.93 -33.47 -6.63
CA GLN A 293 1.30 -32.82 -7.79
C GLN A 293 0.16 -31.90 -7.38
N THR A 294 0.05 -30.74 -8.06
CA THR A 294 -1.06 -29.81 -7.88
C THR A 294 -2.35 -30.30 -8.51
N ARG A 295 -2.24 -31.08 -9.61
CA ARG A 295 -3.37 -31.57 -10.40
C ARG A 295 -3.19 -33.05 -10.68
N ASN A 296 -4.32 -33.73 -10.82
CA ASN A 296 -4.43 -35.09 -11.33
C ASN A 296 -4.20 -35.11 -12.83
N GLU A 297 -4.05 -36.31 -13.40
CA GLU A 297 -3.89 -36.50 -14.87
C GLU A 297 -5.08 -36.01 -15.69
N ASP A 298 -6.28 -36.03 -15.14
CA ASP A 298 -7.52 -35.52 -15.76
C ASP A 298 -7.63 -33.97 -15.70
N GLY A 299 -6.63 -33.28 -15.10
CA GLY A 299 -6.60 -31.84 -14.97
C GLY A 299 -7.35 -31.31 -13.75
N SER A 300 -8.08 -32.11 -13.00
CA SER A 300 -8.69 -31.72 -11.72
C SER A 300 -7.65 -31.43 -10.67
N TYR A 301 -8.01 -30.65 -9.64
CA TYR A 301 -7.09 -30.42 -8.52
C TYR A 301 -6.88 -31.72 -7.73
N ASN A 302 -5.62 -32.03 -7.44
CA ASN A 302 -5.30 -33.05 -6.48
C ASN A 302 -5.60 -32.53 -5.07
N VAL A 303 -6.72 -32.99 -4.50
CA VAL A 303 -7.25 -32.47 -3.22
C VAL A 303 -6.30 -32.75 -2.05
N TYR A 304 -5.69 -33.91 -2.04
CA TYR A 304 -4.80 -34.38 -1.00
C TYR A 304 -3.45 -34.80 -1.58
N PRO A 305 -2.53 -33.85 -1.83
CA PRO A 305 -1.29 -34.12 -2.54
C PRO A 305 -0.39 -35.18 -1.89
N PHE A 306 -0.51 -35.34 -0.56
CA PHE A 306 0.19 -36.36 0.22
C PHE A 306 -0.64 -37.65 0.45
N GLY A 307 -1.88 -37.70 -0.01
CA GLY A 307 -2.84 -38.74 0.37
C GLY A 307 -3.39 -38.59 1.79
N ASP A 308 -2.97 -37.56 2.52
CA ASP A 308 -3.40 -37.24 3.87
C ASP A 308 -4.58 -36.26 3.82
N PRO A 309 -5.77 -36.59 4.37
CA PRO A 309 -6.93 -35.72 4.36
C PRO A 309 -6.77 -34.45 5.20
N PHE A 310 -5.77 -34.38 6.05
CA PHE A 310 -5.44 -33.19 6.83
C PHE A 310 -4.56 -32.17 6.07
N VAL A 311 -3.86 -32.61 5.03
CA VAL A 311 -3.02 -31.76 4.19
C VAL A 311 -3.68 -31.51 2.85
N LYS A 312 -4.46 -30.44 2.78
CA LYS A 312 -5.17 -30.04 1.56
C LYS A 312 -4.27 -29.27 0.62
N ASN A 313 -4.54 -29.39 -0.65
CA ASN A 313 -3.91 -28.61 -1.69
C ASN A 313 -4.22 -27.13 -1.50
N PRO A 314 -3.22 -26.27 -1.26
CA PRO A 314 -3.45 -24.84 -1.03
C PRO A 314 -4.05 -24.13 -2.25
N TYR A 315 -3.90 -24.66 -3.46
CA TYR A 315 -4.55 -24.12 -4.66
C TYR A 315 -6.06 -24.24 -4.67
N MET A 316 -6.65 -25.12 -3.88
CA MET A 316 -8.11 -25.23 -3.80
C MET A 316 -8.75 -23.99 -3.18
N ASN A 317 -8.00 -23.20 -2.44
CA ASN A 317 -8.44 -21.90 -1.92
C ASN A 317 -8.23 -20.76 -2.95
N GLU A 318 -7.73 -21.08 -4.14
CA GLU A 318 -7.56 -20.15 -5.26
C GLU A 318 -8.78 -20.01 -6.16
N SER A 319 -9.91 -20.69 -5.84
CA SER A 319 -11.13 -20.53 -6.62
C SER A 319 -11.52 -19.06 -6.73
N ASP A 320 -12.05 -18.67 -7.87
CA ASP A 320 -12.36 -17.30 -8.26
C ASP A 320 -13.36 -16.57 -7.35
N ASP A 321 -13.95 -17.26 -6.38
CA ASP A 321 -14.91 -16.74 -5.40
C ASP A 321 -14.26 -16.03 -4.20
N VAL A 322 -12.99 -15.76 -4.30
CA VAL A 322 -12.20 -15.21 -3.21
C VAL A 322 -12.55 -13.73 -2.97
N TYR A 323 -13.12 -13.46 -1.84
CA TYR A 323 -13.17 -12.22 -1.06
C TYR A 323 -13.09 -10.91 -1.87
N LYS A 324 -14.11 -10.65 -2.70
CA LYS A 324 -14.32 -9.33 -3.29
C LYS A 324 -14.93 -8.42 -2.24
N ASP A 325 -14.12 -7.61 -1.60
CA ASP A 325 -14.58 -6.55 -0.73
C ASP A 325 -14.74 -5.26 -1.53
N LYS A 326 -15.91 -4.62 -1.41
CA LYS A 326 -16.22 -3.36 -2.09
C LYS A 326 -16.44 -2.31 -1.03
N LYS A 327 -15.60 -1.28 -1.03
CA LYS A 327 -15.76 -0.09 -0.20
C LYS A 327 -16.23 1.09 -1.03
N ILE A 328 -17.28 1.77 -0.54
CA ILE A 328 -17.79 3.03 -1.06
C ILE A 328 -17.74 4.04 0.08
N GLY A 329 -17.22 5.21 -0.17
CA GLY A 329 -17.18 6.31 0.78
C GLY A 329 -17.18 7.68 0.12
#